data_16e57e76010b532910e51411a9670aae
#
_entry.id   16e57e76010b532910e51411a9670aae
#
_cell.length_a   1.000
_cell.length_b   1.000
_cell.length_c   1.000
_cell.angle_alpha   90.00
_cell.angle_beta   90.00
_cell.angle_gamma   90.00
#
_symmetry.space_group_name_H-M   'P 1'
#
loop_
_entity.id
_entity.type
_entity.pdbx_description
1 polymer ?
#
loop_
_entity_poly.entity_id
_entity_poly.type
_entity_poly.pdbx_seq_one_letter_code
_entity_poly.pdbx_strand_id
1 'polypeptide(L)'
;MLPNHMSSKVDYEGELGIVIKKEAKWINTNEAKKYILGGLCVNDITARDLQAIDIQFGRGKNFDTFCPLGPYISDEVDYQNLKIKTYLNGELKQNSNTNLMIHKIDYLVSFISRIMPLNRGDIILTGTPGGVGQLKENDLVSVDIEGLGKTSNTVELCFK
;
A
#
# COMPACT_ATOMS: atom_id res chain seq x y z
N MET A 1 6.07 -14.04 1.20
CA MET A 1 7.10 -15.02 0.70
C MET A 1 7.78 -14.45 -0.54
N LEU A 2 9.09 -14.64 -0.71
CA LEU A 2 9.79 -14.22 -1.93
C LEU A 2 9.62 -15.30 -3.01
N PRO A 3 9.13 -14.97 -4.20
CA PRO A 3 8.98 -15.91 -5.32
C PRO A 3 10.34 -16.16 -6.01
N ASN A 4 11.30 -16.75 -5.28
CA ASN A 4 12.70 -16.92 -5.68
C ASN A 4 12.92 -17.75 -6.95
N HIS A 5 11.86 -18.42 -7.44
CA HIS A 5 11.84 -19.16 -8.71
C HIS A 5 11.51 -18.27 -9.93
N MET A 6 11.01 -17.03 -9.70
CA MET A 6 10.55 -16.13 -10.77
C MET A 6 11.14 -14.74 -10.69
N SER A 7 11.52 -14.25 -9.49
CA SER A 7 12.04 -12.90 -9.28
C SER A 7 13.27 -12.93 -8.37
N SER A 8 14.26 -12.13 -8.72
CA SER A 8 15.49 -11.91 -7.95
C SER A 8 15.51 -10.54 -7.26
N LYS A 9 14.50 -9.69 -7.51
CA LYS A 9 14.46 -8.32 -7.00
C LYS A 9 13.07 -7.97 -6.50
N VAL A 10 12.81 -8.22 -5.22
CA VAL A 10 11.55 -7.91 -4.56
C VAL A 10 11.77 -6.79 -3.55
N ASP A 11 11.03 -5.69 -3.69
CA ASP A 11 11.14 -4.50 -2.84
C ASP A 11 9.91 -4.35 -1.94
N TYR A 12 10.09 -3.71 -0.77
CA TYR A 12 8.99 -3.21 0.07
C TYR A 12 8.54 -1.83 -0.40
N GLU A 13 7.25 -1.54 -0.22
CA GLU A 13 6.61 -0.25 -0.49
C GLU A 13 5.57 0.04 0.61
N GLY A 14 5.97 0.83 1.64
CA GLY A 14 5.03 1.25 2.69
C GLY A 14 4.04 2.27 2.14
N GLU A 15 2.73 2.00 2.31
CA GLU A 15 1.65 2.80 1.75
C GLU A 15 0.49 3.00 2.73
N LEU A 16 -0.25 4.10 2.54
CA LEU A 16 -1.59 4.24 3.08
C LEU A 16 -2.57 3.51 2.17
N GLY A 17 -3.35 2.59 2.71
CA GLY A 17 -4.50 1.98 2.04
C GLY A 17 -5.78 2.68 2.44
N ILE A 18 -6.65 2.99 1.48
CA ILE A 18 -7.99 3.57 1.71
C ILE A 18 -9.05 2.54 1.38
N VAL A 19 -9.85 2.17 2.38
CA VAL A 19 -10.91 1.15 2.25
C VAL A 19 -12.24 1.81 1.89
N ILE A 20 -12.91 1.26 0.88
CA ILE A 20 -14.19 1.76 0.38
C ILE A 20 -15.35 1.24 1.25
N LYS A 21 -16.24 2.14 1.66
CA LYS A 21 -17.38 1.87 2.55
C LYS A 21 -18.60 1.30 1.83
N LYS A 22 -18.85 1.80 0.63
CA LYS A 22 -20.03 1.48 -0.20
C LYS A 22 -19.71 1.73 -1.67
N GLU A 23 -20.51 1.18 -2.57
CA GLU A 23 -20.34 1.40 -4.00
C GLU A 23 -20.18 2.88 -4.34
N ALA A 24 -19.14 3.19 -5.12
CA ALA A 24 -18.80 4.52 -5.60
C ALA A 24 -18.57 4.48 -7.11
N LYS A 25 -19.43 5.18 -7.87
CA LYS A 25 -19.35 5.30 -9.31
C LYS A 25 -19.66 6.74 -9.72
N TRP A 26 -18.76 7.35 -10.50
CA TRP A 26 -18.92 8.74 -11.01
C TRP A 26 -19.11 9.77 -9.89
N ILE A 27 -18.47 9.59 -8.73
CA ILE A 27 -18.62 10.51 -7.60
C ILE A 27 -17.76 11.76 -7.78
N ASN A 28 -18.19 12.87 -7.16
CA ASN A 28 -17.42 14.10 -7.12
C ASN A 28 -16.40 14.08 -5.97
N THR A 29 -15.30 14.83 -6.12
CA THR A 29 -14.23 14.89 -5.12
C THR A 29 -14.73 15.34 -3.73
N ASN A 30 -15.66 16.29 -3.66
CA ASN A 30 -16.23 16.78 -2.41
C ASN A 30 -17.15 15.77 -1.70
N GLU A 31 -17.49 14.67 -2.36
CA GLU A 31 -18.32 13.59 -1.81
C GLU A 31 -17.49 12.37 -1.38
N ALA A 32 -16.21 12.30 -1.78
CA ALA A 32 -15.35 11.12 -1.61
C ALA A 32 -15.34 10.58 -0.16
N LYS A 33 -15.30 11.46 0.85
CA LYS A 33 -15.34 11.07 2.27
C LYS A 33 -16.54 10.21 2.66
N LYS A 34 -17.70 10.36 1.99
CA LYS A 34 -18.90 9.56 2.25
C LYS A 34 -18.75 8.09 1.82
N TYR A 35 -17.73 7.80 1.01
CA TYR A 35 -17.45 6.49 0.43
C TYR A 35 -16.22 5.80 1.03
N ILE A 36 -15.51 6.47 1.93
CA ILE A 36 -14.34 5.92 2.65
C ILE A 36 -14.83 5.28 3.95
N LEU A 37 -14.46 4.02 4.18
CA LEU A 37 -14.66 3.32 5.45
C LEU A 37 -13.58 3.71 6.47
N GLY A 38 -12.34 3.83 6.00
CA GLY A 38 -11.19 4.15 6.83
C GLY A 38 -9.88 3.95 6.07
N GLY A 39 -8.78 4.21 6.77
CA GLY A 39 -7.42 3.95 6.31
C GLY A 39 -6.79 2.77 7.05
N LEU A 40 -5.76 2.17 6.48
CA LEU A 40 -4.93 1.13 7.08
C LEU A 40 -3.49 1.16 6.55
N CYS A 41 -2.56 0.53 7.27
CA CYS A 41 -1.19 0.31 6.78
C CYS A 41 -1.17 -0.75 5.69
N VAL A 42 -0.37 -0.55 4.65
CA VAL A 42 -0.14 -1.54 3.60
C VAL A 42 1.33 -1.61 3.26
N ASN A 43 1.81 -2.78 2.86
CA ASN A 43 3.10 -2.93 2.20
C ASN A 43 2.86 -3.49 0.80
N ASP A 44 2.95 -2.65 -0.24
CA ASP A 44 2.72 -3.03 -1.65
C ASP A 44 3.98 -3.69 -2.24
N ILE A 45 4.25 -4.93 -1.79
CA ILE A 45 5.43 -5.70 -2.18
C ILE A 45 5.51 -5.83 -3.71
N THR A 46 6.70 -5.56 -4.26
CA THR A 46 6.86 -5.45 -5.71
C THR A 46 8.05 -6.26 -6.21
N ALA A 47 7.81 -7.23 -7.11
CA ALA A 47 8.85 -7.90 -7.90
C ALA A 47 9.33 -6.94 -9.01
N ARG A 48 10.35 -6.17 -8.70
CA ARG A 48 10.79 -5.00 -9.47
C ARG A 48 11.34 -5.36 -10.85
N ASP A 49 12.01 -6.49 -10.97
CA ASP A 49 12.52 -7.02 -12.25
C ASP A 49 11.36 -7.39 -13.18
N LEU A 50 10.30 -8.02 -12.66
CA LEU A 50 9.11 -8.34 -13.44
C LEU A 50 8.31 -7.07 -13.79
N GLN A 51 8.20 -6.13 -12.86
CA GLN A 51 7.58 -4.84 -13.13
C GLN A 51 8.27 -4.08 -14.28
N ALA A 52 9.61 -4.19 -14.39
CA ALA A 52 10.37 -3.54 -15.46
C ALA A 52 10.15 -4.20 -16.84
N ILE A 53 9.83 -5.49 -16.88
CA ILE A 53 9.59 -6.26 -18.10
C ILE A 53 8.15 -6.11 -18.59
N ASP A 54 7.20 -6.14 -17.64
CA ASP A 54 5.78 -6.13 -17.94
C ASP A 54 5.29 -4.68 -18.15
N ILE A 55 4.54 -4.45 -19.21
CA ILE A 55 3.87 -3.15 -19.42
C ILE A 55 2.82 -2.90 -18.34
N GLN A 56 2.13 -3.96 -17.90
CA GLN A 56 1.14 -3.94 -16.83
C GLN A 56 1.75 -4.53 -15.55
N PHE A 57 1.63 -3.87 -14.41
CA PHE A 57 2.29 -4.26 -13.16
C PHE A 57 1.62 -5.45 -12.43
N GLY A 58 0.58 -6.04 -13.01
CA GLY A 58 -0.22 -7.08 -12.38
C GLY A 58 0.61 -8.23 -11.82
N ARG A 59 1.47 -8.87 -12.63
CA ARG A 59 2.31 -9.98 -12.17
C ARG A 59 3.31 -9.56 -11.09
N GLY A 60 3.95 -8.41 -11.24
CA GLY A 60 4.95 -7.91 -10.30
C GLY A 60 4.39 -7.58 -8.90
N LYS A 61 3.06 -7.42 -8.76
CA LYS A 61 2.37 -7.00 -7.54
C LYS A 61 1.49 -8.09 -6.88
N ASN A 62 1.22 -9.21 -7.57
CA ASN A 62 0.19 -10.17 -7.15
C ASN A 62 0.72 -11.59 -6.87
N PHE A 63 1.97 -11.73 -6.43
CA PHE A 63 2.41 -13.00 -5.88
C PHE A 63 1.70 -13.28 -4.55
N ASP A 64 1.59 -14.56 -4.22
CA ASP A 64 1.05 -14.97 -2.92
C ASP A 64 1.78 -14.27 -1.78
N THR A 65 1.02 -13.80 -0.78
CA THR A 65 1.49 -13.00 0.37
C THR A 65 2.00 -11.58 0.05
N PHE A 66 1.99 -11.13 -1.20
CA PHE A 66 2.18 -9.72 -1.52
C PHE A 66 0.96 -8.92 -1.02
N CYS A 67 1.16 -7.62 -0.71
CA CYS A 67 0.14 -6.75 -0.14
C CYS A 67 -0.34 -7.15 1.29
N PRO A 68 0.60 -7.34 2.27
CA PRO A 68 0.17 -7.48 3.67
C PRO A 68 -0.53 -6.22 4.15
N LEU A 69 -1.67 -6.41 4.79
CA LEU A 69 -2.52 -5.34 5.31
C LEU A 69 -2.30 -5.13 6.80
N GLY A 70 -2.52 -3.92 7.28
CA GLY A 70 -2.40 -3.55 8.68
C GLY A 70 -3.48 -4.16 9.57
N PRO A 71 -3.29 -4.05 10.91
CA PRO A 71 -4.06 -4.84 11.85
C PRO A 71 -5.53 -4.39 11.97
N TYR A 72 -5.84 -3.15 11.59
CA TYR A 72 -7.20 -2.61 11.68
C TYR A 72 -7.41 -1.46 10.71
N ILE A 73 -8.67 -1.12 10.46
CA ILE A 73 -9.12 0.04 9.70
C ILE A 73 -9.56 1.11 10.70
N SER A 74 -9.12 2.36 10.51
CA SER A 74 -9.56 3.49 11.32
C SER A 74 -10.06 4.63 10.46
N ASP A 75 -11.15 5.28 10.88
CA ASP A 75 -11.69 6.52 10.30
C ASP A 75 -11.46 7.75 11.21
N GLU A 76 -10.79 7.55 12.35
CA GLU A 76 -10.53 8.59 13.36
C GLU A 76 -9.25 9.41 13.08
N VAL A 77 -8.78 9.44 11.83
CA VAL A 77 -7.54 10.12 11.43
C VAL A 77 -7.75 11.06 10.25
N ASP A 78 -6.88 12.05 10.13
CA ASP A 78 -6.81 12.89 8.93
C ASP A 78 -5.90 12.23 7.87
N TYR A 79 -6.46 11.48 6.95
CA TYR A 79 -5.73 10.79 5.88
C TYR A 79 -4.82 11.71 5.04
N GLN A 80 -5.07 13.02 5.05
CA GLN A 80 -4.28 14.00 4.31
C GLN A 80 -3.01 14.44 5.05
N ASN A 81 -2.82 14.03 6.32
CA ASN A 81 -1.68 14.47 7.14
C ASN A 81 -1.26 13.42 8.16
N LEU A 82 -0.83 12.26 7.71
CA LEU A 82 -0.33 11.16 8.53
C LEU A 82 1.15 10.92 8.29
N LYS A 83 1.93 10.75 9.36
CA LYS A 83 3.30 10.26 9.24
C LYS A 83 3.28 8.81 8.81
N ILE A 84 4.08 8.48 7.81
CA ILE A 84 4.30 7.11 7.32
C ILE A 84 5.78 6.77 7.42
N LYS A 85 6.09 5.62 8.01
CA LYS A 85 7.45 5.12 8.20
C LYS A 85 7.53 3.64 7.81
N THR A 86 8.62 3.27 7.15
CA THR A 86 8.92 1.86 6.90
C THR A 86 10.28 1.52 7.49
N TYR A 87 10.33 0.39 8.18
CA TYR A 87 11.54 -0.13 8.81
C TYR A 87 11.91 -1.47 8.22
N LEU A 88 13.19 -1.69 7.98
CA LEU A 88 13.77 -2.97 7.63
C LEU A 88 14.78 -3.38 8.71
N ASN A 89 14.53 -4.50 9.37
CA ASN A 89 15.35 -4.99 10.50
C ASN A 89 15.57 -3.94 11.61
N GLY A 90 14.53 -3.11 11.87
CA GLY A 90 14.57 -2.03 12.85
C GLY A 90 15.19 -0.71 12.34
N GLU A 91 15.83 -0.71 11.17
CA GLU A 91 16.38 0.48 10.56
C GLU A 91 15.31 1.26 9.77
N LEU A 92 15.19 2.57 10.01
CA LEU A 92 14.26 3.44 9.29
C LEU A 92 14.71 3.62 7.83
N LYS A 93 13.87 3.18 6.89
CA LYS A 93 14.14 3.24 5.44
C LYS A 93 13.27 4.27 4.70
N GLN A 94 11.99 4.35 5.06
CA GLN A 94 11.09 5.37 4.51
C GLN A 94 10.57 6.22 5.67
N ASN A 95 10.54 7.53 5.47
CA ASN A 95 10.01 8.50 6.44
C ASN A 95 9.40 9.67 5.68
N SER A 96 8.07 9.76 5.70
CA SER A 96 7.33 10.74 4.92
C SER A 96 6.02 11.12 5.62
N ASN A 97 5.18 11.88 4.91
CA ASN A 97 3.85 12.27 5.37
C ASN A 97 2.89 12.26 4.18
N THR A 98 1.65 11.87 4.38
CA THR A 98 0.63 11.80 3.34
C THR A 98 0.28 13.17 2.75
N ASN A 99 0.59 14.28 3.44
CA ASN A 99 0.40 15.63 2.91
C ASN A 99 1.32 15.95 1.71
N LEU A 100 2.39 15.15 1.52
CA LEU A 100 3.32 15.25 0.39
C LEU A 100 2.85 14.47 -0.86
N MET A 101 1.71 13.79 -0.79
CA MET A 101 1.13 13.09 -1.95
C MET A 101 0.81 14.08 -3.08
N ILE A 102 1.12 13.70 -4.31
CA ILE A 102 0.83 14.48 -5.53
C ILE A 102 -0.68 14.72 -5.66
N HIS A 103 -1.47 13.67 -5.44
CA HIS A 103 -2.93 13.72 -5.47
C HIS A 103 -3.50 13.43 -4.08
N LYS A 104 -4.46 14.24 -3.67
CA LYS A 104 -5.17 14.04 -2.41
C LYS A 104 -6.09 12.82 -2.47
N ILE A 105 -6.36 12.21 -1.32
CA ILE A 105 -7.21 11.02 -1.20
C ILE A 105 -8.58 11.21 -1.86
N ASP A 106 -9.25 12.34 -1.59
CA ASP A 106 -10.57 12.63 -2.16
C ASP A 106 -10.55 12.67 -3.69
N TYR A 107 -9.47 13.20 -4.28
CA TYR A 107 -9.28 13.19 -5.72
C TYR A 107 -9.05 11.75 -6.25
N LEU A 108 -8.22 10.95 -5.59
CA LEU A 108 -7.94 9.55 -6.01
C LEU A 108 -9.23 8.73 -6.04
N VAL A 109 -10.04 8.79 -4.97
CA VAL A 109 -11.32 8.07 -4.90
C VAL A 109 -12.27 8.52 -6.01
N SER A 110 -12.42 9.84 -6.21
CA SER A 110 -13.23 10.39 -7.28
C SER A 110 -12.74 9.96 -8.67
N PHE A 111 -11.43 10.07 -8.91
CA PHE A 111 -10.82 9.74 -10.20
C PHE A 111 -11.02 8.27 -10.57
N ILE A 112 -10.69 7.34 -9.65
CA ILE A 112 -10.83 5.89 -9.88
C ILE A 112 -12.29 5.51 -10.11
N SER A 113 -13.23 6.11 -9.35
CA SER A 113 -14.67 5.85 -9.51
C SER A 113 -15.23 6.21 -10.89
N ARG A 114 -14.53 7.05 -11.66
CA ARG A 114 -14.88 7.40 -13.06
C ARG A 114 -14.31 6.44 -14.08
N ILE A 115 -13.30 5.65 -13.70
CA ILE A 115 -12.69 4.63 -14.58
C ILE A 115 -13.38 3.29 -14.38
N MET A 116 -13.62 2.93 -13.10
CA MET A 116 -14.25 1.66 -12.71
C MET A 116 -15.09 1.85 -11.46
N PRO A 117 -16.19 1.09 -11.29
CA PRO A 117 -16.91 1.08 -10.03
C PRO A 117 -15.99 0.62 -8.89
N LEU A 118 -16.01 1.34 -7.77
CA LEU A 118 -15.41 0.91 -6.53
C LEU A 118 -16.49 0.24 -5.68
N ASN A 119 -16.23 -0.94 -5.18
CA ASN A 119 -17.17 -1.70 -4.35
C ASN A 119 -16.82 -1.59 -2.87
N ARG A 120 -17.77 -1.94 -2.01
CA ARG A 120 -17.51 -2.04 -0.58
C ARG A 120 -16.40 -3.06 -0.31
N GLY A 121 -15.38 -2.64 0.42
CA GLY A 121 -14.22 -3.45 0.77
C GLY A 121 -13.05 -3.36 -0.21
N ASP A 122 -13.22 -2.69 -1.35
CA ASP A 122 -12.07 -2.37 -2.22
C ASP A 122 -11.07 -1.51 -1.45
N ILE A 123 -9.78 -1.71 -1.73
CA ILE A 123 -8.69 -0.95 -1.11
C ILE A 123 -7.91 -0.22 -2.20
N ILE A 124 -7.80 1.09 -2.06
CA ILE A 124 -6.95 1.92 -2.91
C ILE A 124 -5.59 2.06 -2.24
N LEU A 125 -4.54 1.53 -2.86
CA LEU A 125 -3.16 1.76 -2.47
C LEU A 125 -2.72 3.11 -3.03
N THR A 126 -2.18 3.99 -2.17
CA THR A 126 -2.04 5.42 -2.52
C THR A 126 -0.66 5.80 -3.01
N GLY A 127 0.24 4.84 -3.13
CA GLY A 127 1.62 5.04 -3.55
C GLY A 127 2.58 5.19 -2.37
N THR A 128 3.82 4.79 -2.62
CA THR A 128 4.89 4.76 -1.62
C THR A 128 5.82 5.95 -1.75
N PRO A 129 6.36 6.50 -0.66
CA PRO A 129 7.39 7.53 -0.70
C PRO A 129 8.77 6.95 -1.11
N GLY A 130 9.75 7.81 -1.31
CA GLY A 130 11.14 7.40 -1.52
C GLY A 130 11.71 6.55 -0.38
N GLY A 131 12.72 5.71 -0.69
CA GLY A 131 13.38 4.83 0.28
C GLY A 131 12.96 3.37 0.16
N VAL A 132 12.32 2.96 -0.94
CA VAL A 132 12.09 1.54 -1.28
C VAL A 132 13.41 0.76 -1.34
N GLY A 133 13.39 -0.51 -1.05
CA GLY A 133 14.60 -1.34 -1.06
C GLY A 133 14.31 -2.82 -1.06
N GLN A 134 15.33 -3.59 -1.43
CA GLN A 134 15.23 -5.01 -1.65
C GLN A 134 15.09 -5.79 -0.33
N LEU A 135 14.17 -6.73 -0.32
CA LEU A 135 13.94 -7.72 0.73
C LEU A 135 14.80 -8.97 0.53
N LYS A 136 15.25 -9.54 1.64
CA LYS A 136 15.98 -10.82 1.70
C LYS A 136 15.27 -11.78 2.64
N GLU A 137 15.58 -13.05 2.52
CA GLU A 137 15.12 -14.07 3.49
C GLU A 137 15.50 -13.67 4.91
N ASN A 138 14.57 -13.90 5.86
CA ASN A 138 14.65 -13.56 7.28
C ASN A 138 14.62 -12.05 7.61
N ASP A 139 14.49 -11.17 6.64
CA ASP A 139 14.23 -9.76 6.94
C ASP A 139 12.90 -9.57 7.67
N LEU A 140 12.88 -8.63 8.62
CA LEU A 140 11.66 -8.13 9.25
C LEU A 140 11.34 -6.74 8.68
N VAL A 141 10.29 -6.66 7.88
CA VAL A 141 9.78 -5.40 7.34
C VAL A 141 8.56 -4.92 8.13
N SER A 142 8.50 -3.64 8.44
CA SER A 142 7.38 -3.04 9.17
C SER A 142 6.96 -1.73 8.54
N VAL A 143 5.65 -1.53 8.38
CA VAL A 143 5.04 -0.26 7.98
C VAL A 143 4.25 0.29 9.15
N ASP A 144 4.52 1.53 9.52
CA ASP A 144 3.95 2.24 10.67
C ASP A 144 3.33 3.55 10.19
N ILE A 145 2.02 3.71 10.38
CA ILE A 145 1.30 4.93 10.02
C ILE A 145 0.61 5.49 11.25
N GLU A 146 0.83 6.78 11.50
CA GLU A 146 0.28 7.50 12.64
C GLU A 146 -1.25 7.32 12.73
N GLY A 147 -1.74 6.82 13.88
CA GLY A 147 -3.16 6.55 14.12
C GLY A 147 -3.75 5.32 13.41
N LEU A 148 -2.98 4.63 12.55
CA LEU A 148 -3.40 3.41 11.84
C LEU A 148 -2.64 2.16 12.30
N GLY A 149 -1.72 2.33 13.26
CA GLY A 149 -0.92 1.24 13.82
C GLY A 149 0.22 0.81 12.91
N LYS A 150 0.71 -0.40 13.18
CA LYS A 150 1.89 -0.96 12.55
C LYS A 150 1.63 -2.39 12.07
N THR A 151 1.98 -2.69 10.83
CA THR A 151 2.07 -4.07 10.34
C THR A 151 3.52 -4.50 10.27
N SER A 152 3.81 -5.76 10.57
CA SER A 152 5.17 -6.33 10.55
C SER A 152 5.15 -7.74 10.03
N ASN A 153 6.04 -8.05 9.09
CA ASN A 153 6.09 -9.34 8.43
C ASN A 153 7.53 -9.82 8.30
N THR A 154 7.78 -11.08 8.63
CA THR A 154 9.04 -11.75 8.33
C THR A 154 9.03 -12.26 6.89
N VAL A 155 10.15 -12.10 6.21
CA VAL A 155 10.32 -12.50 4.81
C VAL A 155 10.82 -13.95 4.75
N GLU A 156 10.11 -14.78 3.99
CA GLU A 156 10.48 -16.19 3.75
C GLU A 156 10.63 -16.45 2.25
N LEU A 157 11.37 -17.50 1.88
CA LEU A 157 11.40 -17.97 0.49
C LEU A 157 10.18 -18.83 0.20
N CYS A 158 9.63 -18.69 -1.02
CA CYS A 158 8.51 -19.51 -1.49
C CYS A 158 8.95 -20.98 -1.65
N PHE A 159 10.18 -21.20 -2.14
CA PHE A 159 10.80 -22.53 -2.28
C PHE A 159 12.14 -22.53 -1.58
N LYS A 160 12.34 -23.56 -0.74
CA LYS A 160 13.60 -23.84 -0.04
C LYS A 160 14.42 -24.87 -0.81
#